data_b06c50ab594e2fd83b30e236489df8a4
#
_entry.id   b06c50ab594e2fd83b30e236489df8a4
#
_cell.length_a   1.000
_cell.length_b   1.000
_cell.length_c   1.000
_cell.angle_alpha   90.00
_cell.angle_beta   90.00
_cell.angle_gamma   90.00
#
_symmetry.space_group_name_H-M   'P 1'
#
loop_
_entity.id
_entity.type
_entity.pdbx_description
1 polymer ?
#
loop_
_entity_poly.entity_id
_entity_poly.type
_entity_poly.pdbx_seq_one_letter_code
_entity_poly.pdbx_strand_id
1 'polypeptide(L)'
;MGIFNVLIVVCLGYVALLFIVAFMAERAAARGQSSWLRSPFIYTLSLSIYCTAWTFYGAVGYAARSGLEYLTIYLGPTLVVVGWWWMLRKLVRIGRSQRITSVADLISSRYGKSNTLAVFATLVAVIGTTPYIALQLQSVTLSFSSFAGVEATVPPFGDRNAMAFWVAGGLAFFTILFGTRNLDANERHHGVVMAIALEAVVKLVALIAVGIFVIWGLAGGIEATLAKIDASPIGTFTPSAGRWAGLTFLSAAAFLTLPRMFQVMVVENEDERHLRTASWAFPTYLMLMSLFVVPIAVVGLELMPAGANPDLFVLTLPLSQGREGLAMLSFIGGFSSATSMVIVAAIALSTMVSNHIVMPIWLWLKEDGGTVVSGDVRGIVLLSRRVSIAGVLALGYLYYRISGGGAALAAIGLISFAGLAQVLPAMVGGMFWRGATRAGAMSGLAVGFFLWLFCLLLPSFGEGVVLSAETFQNGLGGLAWLRPQALFGITGMDPLVHAVMWSMSLNTLLFIFVSLLTFPSPLERLQGAQFVNVFQHSGATQGWSGGVAQSEDLMVMAQRILGGPEAQSFFQAEATRQGLAGFLPEPIPDFLQRLERKLSGSVGSATAHAMVAQTMGRATVSVDDLLRVADETAQ
;
A
#
# COMPACT_ATOMS: atom_id res chain seq x y z
N MET A 1 -39.67 6.33 -4.84
CA MET A 1 -38.46 6.25 -4.00
C MET A 1 -37.58 7.42 -4.41
N GLY A 2 -37.12 8.23 -3.46
CA GLY A 2 -36.19 9.32 -3.81
C GLY A 2 -34.89 8.76 -4.37
N ILE A 3 -34.20 9.51 -5.22
CA ILE A 3 -32.95 9.12 -5.87
C ILE A 3 -31.88 8.65 -4.87
N PHE A 4 -31.86 9.26 -3.68
CA PHE A 4 -30.94 8.90 -2.60
C PHE A 4 -31.20 7.48 -2.05
N ASN A 5 -32.47 7.08 -1.89
CA ASN A 5 -32.81 5.73 -1.43
C ASN A 5 -32.46 4.68 -2.49
N VAL A 6 -32.64 5.01 -3.77
CA VAL A 6 -32.21 4.14 -4.88
C VAL A 6 -30.70 3.98 -4.87
N LEU A 7 -29.96 5.06 -4.63
CA LEU A 7 -28.50 5.03 -4.53
C LEU A 7 -28.01 4.09 -3.44
N ILE A 8 -28.62 4.12 -2.24
CA ILE A 8 -28.28 3.20 -1.14
C ILE A 8 -28.52 1.74 -1.56
N VAL A 9 -29.68 1.44 -2.17
CA VAL A 9 -30.00 0.09 -2.63
C VAL A 9 -29.01 -0.39 -3.69
N VAL A 10 -28.65 0.47 -4.63
CA VAL A 10 -27.64 0.18 -5.68
C VAL A 10 -26.26 -0.06 -5.05
N CYS A 11 -25.87 0.76 -4.07
CA CYS A 11 -24.62 0.58 -3.32
C CYS A 11 -24.56 -0.78 -2.62
N LEU A 12 -25.61 -1.12 -1.86
CA LEU A 12 -25.69 -2.40 -1.16
C LEU A 12 -25.71 -3.58 -2.13
N GLY A 13 -26.43 -3.45 -3.25
CA GLY A 13 -26.45 -4.45 -4.31
C GLY A 13 -25.07 -4.65 -4.95
N TYR A 14 -24.35 -3.56 -5.20
CA TYR A 14 -22.98 -3.61 -5.72
C TYR A 14 -22.00 -4.27 -4.74
N VAL A 15 -22.07 -3.90 -3.47
CA VAL A 15 -21.28 -4.54 -2.41
C VAL A 15 -21.60 -6.04 -2.32
N ALA A 16 -22.87 -6.42 -2.35
CA ALA A 16 -23.28 -7.82 -2.36
C ALA A 16 -22.72 -8.58 -3.58
N LEU A 17 -22.72 -7.94 -4.76
CA LEU A 17 -22.13 -8.51 -5.98
C LEU A 17 -20.63 -8.79 -5.80
N LEU A 18 -19.88 -7.83 -5.24
CA LEU A 18 -18.46 -8.02 -4.96
C LEU A 18 -18.22 -9.19 -3.98
N PHE A 19 -19.08 -9.33 -2.96
CA PHE A 19 -19.03 -10.47 -2.04
C PHE A 19 -19.24 -11.79 -2.75
N ILE A 20 -20.27 -11.87 -3.60
CA ILE A 20 -20.57 -13.09 -4.36
C ILE A 20 -19.39 -13.47 -5.24
N VAL A 21 -18.82 -12.50 -5.97
CA VAL A 21 -17.69 -12.73 -6.87
C VAL A 21 -16.46 -13.19 -6.08
N ALA A 22 -16.13 -12.53 -4.97
CA ALA A 22 -15.01 -12.91 -4.11
C ALA A 22 -15.21 -14.32 -3.53
N PHE A 23 -16.40 -14.63 -3.03
CA PHE A 23 -16.73 -15.95 -2.49
C PHE A 23 -16.65 -17.05 -3.55
N MET A 24 -17.16 -16.80 -4.76
CA MET A 24 -17.10 -17.75 -5.87
C MET A 24 -15.65 -18.02 -6.30
N ALA A 25 -14.81 -16.97 -6.36
CA ALA A 25 -13.40 -17.10 -6.71
C ALA A 25 -12.62 -17.93 -5.67
N GLU A 26 -12.82 -17.67 -4.37
CA GLU A 26 -12.20 -18.48 -3.30
C GLU A 26 -12.66 -19.93 -3.34
N ARG A 27 -13.98 -20.16 -3.56
CA ARG A 27 -14.52 -21.52 -3.66
C ARG A 27 -13.97 -22.26 -4.89
N ALA A 28 -13.79 -21.58 -6.03
CA ALA A 28 -13.17 -22.14 -7.22
C ALA A 28 -11.69 -22.50 -6.97
N ALA A 29 -10.97 -21.60 -6.30
CA ALA A 29 -9.58 -21.84 -5.90
C ALA A 29 -9.44 -23.07 -4.98
N ALA A 30 -10.30 -23.17 -3.96
CA ALA A 30 -10.33 -24.31 -3.03
C ALA A 30 -10.64 -25.65 -3.71
N ARG A 31 -11.33 -25.63 -4.85
CA ARG A 31 -11.65 -26.81 -5.66
C ARG A 31 -10.58 -27.15 -6.71
N GLY A 32 -9.46 -26.41 -6.74
CA GLY A 32 -8.41 -26.57 -7.75
C GLY A 32 -8.78 -26.03 -9.14
N GLN A 33 -9.91 -25.36 -9.30
CA GLN A 33 -10.40 -24.76 -10.55
C GLN A 33 -9.91 -23.31 -10.70
N SER A 34 -8.65 -23.04 -10.37
CA SER A 34 -8.09 -21.69 -10.29
C SER A 34 -7.28 -21.25 -11.52
N SER A 35 -7.23 -22.04 -12.59
CA SER A 35 -6.38 -21.72 -13.75
C SER A 35 -6.69 -20.35 -14.39
N TRP A 36 -7.96 -19.97 -14.47
CA TRP A 36 -8.39 -18.68 -15.00
C TRP A 36 -8.12 -17.50 -14.02
N LEU A 37 -8.18 -17.77 -12.71
CA LEU A 37 -7.84 -16.78 -11.66
C LEU A 37 -6.34 -16.41 -11.71
N ARG A 38 -5.50 -17.34 -12.19
CA ARG A 38 -4.05 -17.18 -12.36
C ARG A 38 -3.67 -16.54 -13.70
N SER A 39 -4.62 -15.89 -14.36
CA SER A 39 -4.40 -15.23 -15.64
C SER A 39 -3.53 -13.97 -15.46
N PRO A 40 -2.57 -13.71 -16.38
CA PRO A 40 -1.81 -12.46 -16.42
C PRO A 40 -2.70 -11.21 -16.50
N PHE A 41 -3.87 -11.33 -17.14
CA PHE A 41 -4.83 -10.21 -17.25
C PHE A 41 -5.52 -9.89 -15.92
N ILE A 42 -5.93 -10.91 -15.13
CA ILE A 42 -6.50 -10.70 -13.80
C ILE A 42 -5.46 -10.04 -12.88
N TYR A 43 -4.21 -10.52 -12.92
CA TYR A 43 -3.10 -9.87 -12.22
C TYR A 43 -2.92 -8.41 -12.66
N THR A 44 -2.95 -8.14 -13.97
CA THR A 44 -2.82 -6.76 -14.49
C THR A 44 -3.99 -5.88 -14.05
N LEU A 45 -5.23 -6.38 -14.13
CA LEU A 45 -6.41 -5.65 -13.64
C LEU A 45 -6.34 -5.41 -12.13
N SER A 46 -5.79 -6.33 -11.34
CA SER A 46 -5.62 -6.12 -9.90
C SER A 46 -4.63 -4.98 -9.57
N LEU A 47 -3.62 -4.73 -10.42
CA LEU A 47 -2.76 -3.55 -10.28
C LEU A 47 -3.52 -2.22 -10.39
N SER A 48 -4.74 -2.23 -10.96
CA SER A 48 -5.62 -1.06 -10.99
C SER A 48 -6.06 -0.58 -9.61
N ILE A 49 -5.71 -1.29 -8.52
CA ILE A 49 -5.79 -0.79 -7.14
C ILE A 49 -5.01 0.53 -6.94
N TYR A 50 -4.07 0.83 -7.82
CA TYR A 50 -3.42 2.12 -7.91
C TYR A 50 -4.43 3.23 -8.20
N CYS A 51 -5.40 2.97 -9.09
CA CYS A 51 -6.46 3.89 -9.48
C CYS A 51 -7.57 3.93 -8.42
N THR A 52 -7.52 4.92 -7.56
CA THR A 52 -8.43 5.16 -6.44
C THR A 52 -9.39 6.32 -6.72
N ALA A 53 -10.12 6.80 -5.72
CA ALA A 53 -10.91 8.02 -5.86
C ALA A 53 -10.07 9.24 -6.30
N TRP A 54 -8.76 9.23 -6.03
CA TRP A 54 -7.86 10.24 -6.56
C TRP A 54 -7.85 10.25 -8.10
N THR A 55 -7.66 9.10 -8.73
CA THR A 55 -7.61 9.00 -10.20
C THR A 55 -8.99 9.07 -10.86
N PHE A 56 -10.06 8.75 -10.13
CA PHE A 56 -11.41 8.79 -10.66
C PHE A 56 -12.03 10.20 -10.56
N TYR A 57 -11.94 10.82 -9.40
CA TYR A 57 -12.48 12.15 -9.12
C TYR A 57 -11.38 13.22 -9.08
N GLY A 58 -10.36 12.99 -8.25
CA GLY A 58 -9.32 13.98 -7.97
C GLY A 58 -8.47 14.36 -9.18
N ALA A 59 -8.31 13.48 -10.18
CA ALA A 59 -7.57 13.79 -11.40
C ALA A 59 -8.26 14.90 -12.21
N VAL A 60 -9.59 14.87 -12.30
CA VAL A 60 -10.38 15.90 -12.98
C VAL A 60 -10.26 17.23 -12.24
N GLY A 61 -10.39 17.23 -10.93
CA GLY A 61 -10.20 18.42 -10.11
C GLY A 61 -8.77 18.95 -10.17
N TYR A 62 -7.78 18.06 -10.26
CA TYR A 62 -6.38 18.46 -10.42
C TYR A 62 -6.12 19.10 -11.79
N ALA A 63 -6.66 18.50 -12.86
CA ALA A 63 -6.58 19.08 -14.19
C ALA A 63 -7.23 20.47 -14.26
N ALA A 64 -8.39 20.65 -13.62
CA ALA A 64 -9.08 21.93 -13.57
C ALA A 64 -8.29 23.03 -12.83
N ARG A 65 -7.47 22.67 -11.82
CA ARG A 65 -6.68 23.61 -11.02
C ARG A 65 -5.25 23.80 -11.51
N SER A 66 -4.62 22.75 -12.03
CA SER A 66 -3.18 22.70 -12.32
C SER A 66 -2.86 22.15 -13.71
N GLY A 67 -3.83 22.17 -14.63
CA GLY A 67 -3.62 21.77 -16.02
C GLY A 67 -3.13 20.33 -16.17
N LEU A 68 -2.16 20.13 -17.05
CA LEU A 68 -1.67 18.78 -17.40
C LEU A 68 -0.78 18.13 -16.33
N GLU A 69 -0.51 18.79 -15.21
CA GLU A 69 0.32 18.24 -14.13
C GLU A 69 -0.21 16.90 -13.57
N TYR A 70 -1.52 16.66 -13.63
CA TYR A 70 -2.13 15.40 -13.20
C TYR A 70 -1.55 14.17 -13.92
N LEU A 71 -1.02 14.33 -15.14
CA LEU A 71 -0.40 13.23 -15.90
C LEU A 71 0.80 12.62 -15.21
N THR A 72 1.51 13.37 -14.37
CA THR A 72 2.68 12.89 -13.63
C THR A 72 2.36 11.69 -12.76
N ILE A 73 1.13 11.59 -12.25
CA ILE A 73 0.66 10.49 -11.40
C ILE A 73 0.47 9.20 -12.20
N TYR A 74 0.19 9.30 -13.49
CA TYR A 74 0.08 8.14 -14.39
C TYR A 74 1.44 7.78 -15.01
N LEU A 75 2.30 8.77 -15.24
CA LEU A 75 3.62 8.58 -15.84
C LEU A 75 4.57 7.80 -14.92
N GLY A 76 4.59 8.10 -13.62
CA GLY A 76 5.48 7.40 -12.68
C GLY A 76 5.29 5.89 -12.68
N PRO A 77 4.11 5.35 -12.41
CA PRO A 77 3.83 3.91 -12.49
C PRO A 77 4.08 3.31 -13.87
N THR A 78 3.74 4.05 -14.94
CA THR A 78 4.01 3.63 -16.31
C THR A 78 5.50 3.37 -16.53
N LEU A 79 6.37 4.30 -16.12
CA LEU A 79 7.82 4.15 -16.23
C LEU A 79 8.35 2.95 -15.41
N VAL A 80 7.83 2.76 -14.20
CA VAL A 80 8.22 1.62 -13.35
C VAL A 80 7.82 0.30 -13.98
N VAL A 81 6.60 0.20 -14.52
CA VAL A 81 6.07 -1.07 -15.04
C VAL A 81 6.65 -1.40 -16.42
N VAL A 82 6.93 -0.40 -17.27
CA VAL A 82 7.66 -0.60 -18.53
C VAL A 82 9.08 -1.11 -18.27
N GLY A 83 9.75 -0.59 -17.22
CA GLY A 83 11.07 -1.07 -16.76
C GLY A 83 11.03 -2.31 -15.88
N TRP A 84 10.01 -3.16 -15.97
CA TRP A 84 9.75 -4.30 -15.07
C TRP A 84 10.90 -5.29 -14.91
N TRP A 85 11.67 -5.50 -15.94
CA TRP A 85 12.69 -6.55 -16.05
C TRP A 85 13.87 -6.38 -15.09
N TRP A 86 14.22 -5.15 -14.71
CA TRP A 86 15.36 -4.89 -13.83
C TRP A 86 14.97 -4.76 -12.35
N MET A 87 13.86 -4.10 -12.03
CA MET A 87 13.45 -3.81 -10.66
C MET A 87 12.29 -4.67 -10.18
N LEU A 88 11.14 -4.62 -10.87
CA LEU A 88 9.94 -5.35 -10.44
C LEU A 88 10.15 -6.86 -10.44
N ARG A 89 10.81 -7.40 -11.46
CA ARG A 89 11.14 -8.82 -11.52
C ARG A 89 11.99 -9.25 -10.32
N LYS A 90 12.99 -8.44 -9.96
CA LYS A 90 13.83 -8.72 -8.79
C LYS A 90 13.03 -8.64 -7.49
N LEU A 91 12.20 -7.61 -7.34
CA LEU A 91 11.36 -7.42 -6.17
C LEU A 91 10.39 -8.60 -5.98
N VAL A 92 9.68 -9.00 -7.03
CA VAL A 92 8.76 -10.15 -7.01
C VAL A 92 9.51 -11.46 -6.70
N ARG A 93 10.70 -11.66 -7.29
CA ARG A 93 11.53 -12.84 -7.02
C ARG A 93 11.96 -12.90 -5.56
N ILE A 94 12.41 -11.78 -4.97
CA ILE A 94 12.74 -11.69 -3.55
C ILE A 94 11.51 -11.99 -2.70
N GLY A 95 10.38 -11.35 -2.99
CA GLY A 95 9.12 -11.56 -2.27
C GLY A 95 8.73 -13.03 -2.20
N ARG A 96 8.82 -13.74 -3.32
CA ARG A 96 8.50 -15.18 -3.41
C ARG A 96 9.54 -16.06 -2.71
N SER A 97 10.83 -15.80 -2.93
CA SER A 97 11.92 -16.64 -2.37
C SER A 97 12.00 -16.53 -0.85
N GLN A 98 11.75 -15.34 -0.29
CA GLN A 98 11.80 -15.07 1.13
C GLN A 98 10.41 -15.11 1.82
N ARG A 99 9.33 -15.36 1.07
CA ARG A 99 7.93 -15.32 1.56
C ARG A 99 7.59 -14.01 2.28
N ILE A 100 7.98 -12.91 1.65
CA ILE A 100 7.73 -11.57 2.18
C ILE A 100 6.23 -11.26 2.18
N THR A 101 5.72 -10.80 3.31
CA THR A 101 4.29 -10.53 3.54
C THR A 101 3.93 -9.05 3.44
N SER A 102 4.93 -8.16 3.48
CA SER A 102 4.72 -6.71 3.45
C SER A 102 6.01 -5.95 3.14
N VAL A 103 5.88 -4.67 2.86
CA VAL A 103 7.04 -3.79 2.65
C VAL A 103 7.92 -3.69 3.91
N ALA A 104 7.34 -3.68 5.11
CA ALA A 104 8.10 -3.69 6.37
C ALA A 104 8.83 -5.00 6.58
N ASP A 105 8.21 -6.12 6.18
CA ASP A 105 8.83 -7.43 6.22
C ASP A 105 10.00 -7.53 5.23
N LEU A 106 9.88 -6.94 4.04
CA LEU A 106 10.98 -6.81 3.07
C LEU A 106 12.19 -6.11 3.69
N ILE A 107 11.96 -4.93 4.28
CA ILE A 107 13.02 -4.14 4.91
C ILE A 107 13.62 -4.90 6.10
N SER A 108 12.81 -5.44 6.98
CA SER A 108 13.28 -6.24 8.12
C SER A 108 14.12 -7.43 7.69
N SER A 109 13.63 -8.21 6.73
CA SER A 109 14.30 -9.41 6.22
C SER A 109 15.67 -9.10 5.62
N ARG A 110 15.80 -7.98 4.90
CA ARG A 110 17.06 -7.57 4.29
C ARG A 110 18.10 -7.13 5.32
N TYR A 111 17.69 -6.45 6.39
CA TYR A 111 18.58 -5.82 7.35
C TYR A 111 18.64 -6.58 8.68
N GLY A 112 19.02 -7.87 8.62
CA GLY A 112 19.28 -8.68 9.79
C GLY A 112 18.02 -9.15 10.53
N LYS A 113 16.87 -9.24 9.86
CA LYS A 113 15.57 -9.59 10.46
C LYS A 113 15.26 -8.71 11.68
N SER A 114 15.59 -7.43 11.56
CA SER A 114 15.48 -6.45 12.64
C SER A 114 14.03 -6.12 12.96
N ASN A 115 13.58 -6.51 14.14
CA ASN A 115 12.24 -6.16 14.61
C ASN A 115 12.06 -4.65 14.79
N THR A 116 13.09 -3.94 15.29
CA THR A 116 13.03 -2.47 15.46
C THR A 116 12.81 -1.75 14.13
N LEU A 117 13.50 -2.18 13.08
CA LEU A 117 13.34 -1.60 11.75
C LEU A 117 11.97 -1.96 11.14
N ALA A 118 11.46 -3.18 11.39
CA ALA A 118 10.13 -3.59 10.99
C ALA A 118 9.03 -2.75 11.65
N VAL A 119 9.13 -2.53 12.96
CA VAL A 119 8.22 -1.66 13.72
C VAL A 119 8.22 -0.25 13.16
N PHE A 120 9.42 0.31 12.95
CA PHE A 120 9.53 1.67 12.43
C PHE A 120 8.97 1.81 11.01
N ALA A 121 9.29 0.88 10.11
CA ALA A 121 8.72 0.84 8.76
C ALA A 121 7.18 0.66 8.78
N THR A 122 6.66 -0.10 9.75
CA THR A 122 5.21 -0.26 9.95
C THR A 122 4.57 1.06 10.40
N LEU A 123 5.20 1.80 11.33
CA LEU A 123 4.71 3.12 11.75
C LEU A 123 4.70 4.12 10.59
N VAL A 124 5.78 4.15 9.79
CA VAL A 124 5.85 4.98 8.56
C VAL A 124 4.71 4.63 7.61
N ALA A 125 4.45 3.34 7.41
CA ALA A 125 3.39 2.87 6.53
C ALA A 125 1.99 3.24 7.04
N VAL A 126 1.71 3.08 8.33
CA VAL A 126 0.42 3.41 8.94
C VAL A 126 0.17 4.91 8.89
N ILE A 127 1.13 5.72 9.37
CA ILE A 127 0.98 7.19 9.42
C ILE A 127 0.97 7.76 7.99
N GLY A 128 1.83 7.26 7.11
CA GLY A 128 1.89 7.69 5.72
C GLY A 128 0.64 7.34 4.90
N THR A 129 -0.05 6.23 5.21
CA THR A 129 -1.29 5.84 4.51
C THR A 129 -2.52 6.55 5.07
N THR A 130 -2.47 7.06 6.30
CA THR A 130 -3.61 7.70 6.99
C THR A 130 -4.26 8.83 6.17
N PRO A 131 -3.53 9.81 5.59
CA PRO A 131 -4.14 10.83 4.74
C PRO A 131 -4.85 10.23 3.51
N TYR A 132 -4.29 9.16 2.95
CA TYR A 132 -4.87 8.52 1.77
C TYR A 132 -6.18 7.80 2.07
N ILE A 133 -6.32 7.21 3.26
CA ILE A 133 -7.60 6.63 3.73
C ILE A 133 -8.61 7.76 3.95
N ALA A 134 -8.20 8.86 4.56
CA ALA A 134 -9.05 10.04 4.74
C ALA A 134 -9.56 10.60 3.40
N LEU A 135 -8.72 10.63 2.36
CA LEU A 135 -9.11 11.00 1.00
C LEU A 135 -10.24 10.12 0.47
N GLN A 136 -10.18 8.79 0.69
CA GLN A 136 -11.25 7.90 0.24
C GLN A 136 -12.54 8.15 1.01
N LEU A 137 -12.48 8.34 2.33
CA LEU A 137 -13.64 8.70 3.15
C LEU A 137 -14.25 10.03 2.69
N GLN A 138 -13.41 11.03 2.43
CA GLN A 138 -13.84 12.33 1.92
C GLN A 138 -14.55 12.20 0.56
N SER A 139 -13.98 11.46 -0.37
CA SER A 139 -14.56 11.30 -1.71
C SER A 139 -15.93 10.62 -1.69
N VAL A 140 -16.07 9.56 -0.90
CA VAL A 140 -17.35 8.85 -0.73
C VAL A 140 -18.38 9.76 -0.06
N THR A 141 -17.99 10.46 1.01
CA THR A 141 -18.87 11.38 1.73
C THR A 141 -19.37 12.52 0.84
N LEU A 142 -18.46 13.14 0.06
CA LEU A 142 -18.81 14.20 -0.90
C LEU A 142 -19.73 13.68 -2.01
N SER A 143 -19.49 12.46 -2.52
CA SER A 143 -20.32 11.85 -3.54
C SER A 143 -21.75 11.59 -3.04
N PHE A 144 -21.91 11.05 -1.83
CA PHE A 144 -23.23 10.90 -1.20
C PHE A 144 -23.92 12.25 -0.98
N SER A 145 -23.18 13.27 -0.52
CA SER A 145 -23.73 14.60 -0.29
C SER A 145 -24.26 15.26 -1.57
N SER A 146 -23.64 14.97 -2.73
CA SER A 146 -24.09 15.50 -4.02
C SER A 146 -25.46 14.98 -4.43
N PHE A 147 -25.81 13.75 -4.09
CA PHE A 147 -27.16 13.20 -4.30
C PHE A 147 -28.17 13.67 -3.25
N ALA A 148 -27.75 13.80 -2.00
CA ALA A 148 -28.62 14.26 -0.92
C ALA A 148 -29.05 15.71 -1.10
N GLY A 149 -28.20 16.58 -1.65
CA GLY A 149 -28.51 17.99 -1.91
C GLY A 149 -29.62 18.23 -2.96
N VAL A 150 -29.97 17.22 -3.73
CA VAL A 150 -31.04 17.31 -4.74
C VAL A 150 -32.46 17.15 -4.13
N GLU A 151 -32.59 16.45 -3.00
CA GLU A 151 -33.91 16.07 -2.48
C GLU A 151 -34.19 16.46 -1.02
N ALA A 152 -33.19 16.82 -0.21
CA ALA A 152 -33.40 16.90 1.24
C ALA A 152 -33.06 18.26 1.84
N THR A 153 -34.00 18.82 2.57
CA THR A 153 -33.79 19.95 3.50
C THR A 153 -32.97 19.53 4.74
N VAL A 154 -32.90 18.23 5.04
CA VAL A 154 -32.06 17.65 6.12
C VAL A 154 -31.45 16.35 5.60
N PRO A 155 -30.09 16.18 5.65
CA PRO A 155 -29.46 14.91 5.27
C PRO A 155 -29.94 13.77 6.18
N PRO A 156 -30.25 12.57 5.63
CA PRO A 156 -30.78 11.44 6.41
C PRO A 156 -29.81 10.89 7.47
N PHE A 157 -28.52 11.25 7.41
CA PHE A 157 -27.48 10.83 8.36
C PHE A 157 -26.92 11.99 9.22
N GLY A 158 -27.61 13.12 9.30
CA GLY A 158 -27.11 14.30 10.02
C GLY A 158 -26.11 15.12 9.20
N ASP A 159 -25.08 15.65 9.88
CA ASP A 159 -24.03 16.44 9.21
C ASP A 159 -23.03 15.57 8.42
N ARG A 160 -22.15 16.22 7.65
CA ARG A 160 -21.10 15.52 6.87
C ARG A 160 -20.20 14.65 7.74
N ASN A 161 -19.97 15.02 8.98
CA ASN A 161 -19.12 14.28 9.89
C ASN A 161 -19.77 12.97 10.34
N ALA A 162 -21.08 13.00 10.59
CA ALA A 162 -21.86 11.81 10.91
C ALA A 162 -21.88 10.84 9.71
N MET A 163 -22.07 11.35 8.49
CA MET A 163 -22.00 10.54 7.27
C MET A 163 -20.62 9.89 7.10
N ALA A 164 -19.53 10.66 7.26
CA ALA A 164 -18.17 10.14 7.19
C ALA A 164 -17.91 9.05 8.24
N PHE A 165 -18.46 9.20 9.45
CA PHE A 165 -18.36 8.19 10.51
C PHE A 165 -19.06 6.89 10.10
N TRP A 166 -20.27 6.94 9.57
CA TRP A 166 -20.99 5.76 9.12
C TRP A 166 -20.31 5.09 7.92
N VAL A 167 -19.77 5.87 6.98
CA VAL A 167 -18.98 5.35 5.87
C VAL A 167 -17.72 4.63 6.39
N ALA A 168 -16.98 5.24 7.32
CA ALA A 168 -15.81 4.62 7.93
C ALA A 168 -16.16 3.33 8.68
N GLY A 169 -17.25 3.34 9.46
CA GLY A 169 -17.77 2.17 10.17
C GLY A 169 -18.18 1.03 9.23
N GLY A 170 -18.89 1.35 8.16
CA GLY A 170 -19.27 0.41 7.12
C GLY A 170 -18.07 -0.22 6.41
N LEU A 171 -17.07 0.60 6.04
CA LEU A 171 -15.83 0.12 5.44
C LEU A 171 -15.02 -0.74 6.40
N ALA A 172 -14.97 -0.38 7.69
CA ALA A 172 -14.29 -1.19 8.71
C ALA A 172 -14.96 -2.56 8.86
N PHE A 173 -16.27 -2.59 8.99
CA PHE A 173 -17.05 -3.83 9.09
C PHE A 173 -16.82 -4.73 7.87
N PHE A 174 -16.93 -4.15 6.68
CA PHE A 174 -16.73 -4.84 5.42
C PHE A 174 -15.30 -5.41 5.30
N THR A 175 -14.29 -4.60 5.62
CA THR A 175 -12.88 -5.01 5.56
C THR A 175 -12.56 -6.11 6.57
N ILE A 176 -13.16 -6.07 7.77
CA ILE A 176 -13.00 -7.13 8.79
C ILE A 176 -13.59 -8.44 8.27
N LEU A 177 -14.77 -8.41 7.66
CA LEU A 177 -15.40 -9.62 7.11
C LEU A 177 -14.55 -10.27 6.00
N PHE A 178 -13.93 -9.45 5.13
CA PHE A 178 -13.11 -9.96 4.03
C PHE A 178 -11.67 -10.28 4.44
N GLY A 179 -11.04 -9.37 5.19
CA GLY A 179 -9.60 -9.38 5.43
C GLY A 179 -9.14 -10.29 6.55
N THR A 180 -10.07 -10.86 7.37
CA THR A 180 -9.68 -11.70 8.50
C THR A 180 -10.10 -13.16 8.36
N ARG A 181 -10.43 -13.59 7.16
CA ARG A 181 -10.90 -14.94 6.91
C ARG A 181 -9.78 -15.97 6.93
N ASN A 182 -8.63 -15.61 6.38
CA ASN A 182 -7.44 -16.44 6.31
C ASN A 182 -6.30 -15.83 7.13
N LEU A 183 -5.56 -16.67 7.85
CA LEU A 183 -4.49 -16.25 8.76
C LEU A 183 -3.12 -16.25 8.13
N ASP A 184 -2.90 -17.11 7.16
CA ASP A 184 -1.64 -17.12 6.41
C ASP A 184 -1.63 -15.91 5.47
N ALA A 185 -0.76 -14.95 5.75
CA ALA A 185 -0.57 -13.77 4.88
C ALA A 185 0.08 -14.14 3.53
N ASN A 186 0.63 -15.35 3.40
CA ASN A 186 1.03 -15.93 2.12
C ASN A 186 -0.06 -16.77 1.44
N GLU A 187 -1.19 -17.00 2.12
CA GLU A 187 -2.36 -17.57 1.47
C GLU A 187 -2.98 -16.47 0.60
N ARG A 188 -2.97 -16.72 -0.69
CA ARG A 188 -3.42 -15.74 -1.68
C ARG A 188 -4.90 -15.49 -1.55
N HIS A 189 -5.26 -14.24 -1.56
CA HIS A 189 -6.63 -13.79 -1.46
C HIS A 189 -7.28 -13.73 -2.85
N HIS A 190 -7.45 -14.91 -3.52
CA HIS A 190 -8.02 -14.99 -4.86
C HIS A 190 -9.36 -14.25 -4.98
N GLY A 191 -10.18 -14.28 -3.94
CA GLY A 191 -11.44 -13.54 -3.88
C GLY A 191 -11.23 -12.02 -3.93
N VAL A 192 -10.28 -11.51 -3.16
CA VAL A 192 -9.94 -10.07 -3.15
C VAL A 192 -9.38 -9.63 -4.49
N VAL A 193 -8.46 -10.39 -5.07
CA VAL A 193 -7.85 -10.11 -6.39
C VAL A 193 -8.93 -10.07 -7.48
N MET A 194 -9.88 -11.00 -7.44
CA MET A 194 -10.97 -11.04 -8.42
C MET A 194 -11.97 -9.89 -8.23
N ALA A 195 -12.29 -9.53 -6.99
CA ALA A 195 -13.13 -8.36 -6.71
C ALA A 195 -12.48 -7.08 -7.25
N ILE A 196 -11.16 -6.88 -7.01
CA ILE A 196 -10.41 -5.73 -7.54
C ILE A 196 -10.42 -5.73 -9.08
N ALA A 197 -10.27 -6.89 -9.72
CA ALA A 197 -10.32 -6.99 -11.17
C ALA A 197 -11.69 -6.60 -11.74
N LEU A 198 -12.78 -6.99 -11.08
CA LEU A 198 -14.13 -6.55 -11.44
C LEU A 198 -14.30 -5.03 -11.24
N GLU A 199 -13.87 -4.52 -10.09
CA GLU A 199 -13.89 -3.09 -9.80
C GLU A 199 -13.09 -2.27 -10.82
N ALA A 200 -11.97 -2.81 -11.31
CA ALA A 200 -11.18 -2.20 -12.38
C ALA A 200 -12.00 -1.96 -13.66
N VAL A 201 -12.80 -2.95 -14.04
CA VAL A 201 -13.67 -2.84 -15.21
C VAL A 201 -14.79 -1.83 -14.96
N VAL A 202 -15.44 -1.90 -13.80
CA VAL A 202 -16.57 -1.01 -13.46
C VAL A 202 -16.15 0.45 -13.46
N LYS A 203 -15.04 0.81 -12.80
CA LYS A 203 -14.56 2.21 -12.76
C LYS A 203 -14.11 2.71 -14.13
N LEU A 204 -13.48 1.86 -14.94
CA LEU A 204 -13.08 2.23 -16.28
C LEU A 204 -14.30 2.48 -17.18
N VAL A 205 -15.28 1.58 -17.16
CA VAL A 205 -16.54 1.72 -17.93
C VAL A 205 -17.29 2.98 -17.49
N ALA A 206 -17.38 3.25 -16.21
CA ALA A 206 -18.03 4.45 -15.68
C ALA A 206 -17.37 5.74 -16.19
N LEU A 207 -16.03 5.81 -16.13
CA LEU A 207 -15.29 6.98 -16.57
C LEU A 207 -15.38 7.20 -18.09
N ILE A 208 -15.28 6.12 -18.87
CA ILE A 208 -15.45 6.17 -20.34
C ILE A 208 -16.86 6.62 -20.68
N ALA A 209 -17.90 6.09 -20.04
CA ALA A 209 -19.28 6.46 -20.29
C ALA A 209 -19.55 7.94 -20.02
N VAL A 210 -19.02 8.48 -18.91
CA VAL A 210 -19.09 9.92 -18.62
C VAL A 210 -18.30 10.72 -19.64
N GLY A 211 -17.10 10.28 -20.01
CA GLY A 211 -16.27 10.97 -21.01
C GLY A 211 -16.94 11.04 -22.38
N ILE A 212 -17.53 9.95 -22.84
CA ILE A 212 -18.33 9.91 -24.09
C ILE A 212 -19.51 10.89 -23.99
N PHE A 213 -20.24 10.86 -22.91
CA PHE A 213 -21.36 11.79 -22.68
C PHE A 213 -20.91 13.25 -22.71
N VAL A 214 -19.76 13.56 -22.08
CA VAL A 214 -19.24 14.93 -22.07
C VAL A 214 -18.81 15.40 -23.47
N ILE A 215 -18.08 14.59 -24.23
CA ILE A 215 -17.59 14.97 -25.54
C ILE A 215 -18.72 15.13 -26.56
N TRP A 216 -19.56 14.11 -26.68
CA TRP A 216 -20.61 14.09 -27.73
C TRP A 216 -21.96 14.61 -27.24
N GLY A 217 -22.28 14.50 -25.95
CA GLY A 217 -23.54 14.98 -25.40
C GLY A 217 -23.51 16.45 -24.97
N LEU A 218 -22.38 16.97 -24.49
CA LEU A 218 -22.28 18.33 -23.94
C LEU A 218 -21.40 19.26 -24.77
N ALA A 219 -20.23 18.80 -25.19
CA ALA A 219 -19.26 19.65 -25.89
C ALA A 219 -19.54 19.82 -27.38
N GLY A 220 -20.33 18.91 -27.99
CA GLY A 220 -20.65 18.96 -29.42
C GLY A 220 -19.66 18.21 -30.32
N GLY A 221 -18.86 17.31 -29.79
CA GLY A 221 -17.93 16.47 -30.53
C GLY A 221 -16.45 16.78 -30.24
N ILE A 222 -15.57 16.06 -30.91
CA ILE A 222 -14.11 16.13 -30.66
C ILE A 222 -13.55 17.50 -31.00
N GLU A 223 -13.87 18.05 -32.20
CA GLU A 223 -13.36 19.37 -32.65
C GLU A 223 -13.78 20.48 -31.68
N ALA A 224 -15.06 20.49 -31.28
CA ALA A 224 -15.56 21.47 -30.32
C ALA A 224 -14.88 21.32 -28.95
N THR A 225 -14.62 20.08 -28.51
CA THR A 225 -13.91 19.80 -27.25
C THR A 225 -12.47 20.32 -27.31
N LEU A 226 -11.74 20.10 -28.42
CA LEU A 226 -10.38 20.59 -28.59
C LEU A 226 -10.35 22.14 -28.60
N ALA A 227 -11.28 22.77 -29.31
CA ALA A 227 -11.40 24.23 -29.30
C ALA A 227 -11.67 24.81 -27.89
N LYS A 228 -12.49 24.12 -27.10
CA LYS A 228 -12.73 24.49 -25.70
C LYS A 228 -11.48 24.30 -24.83
N ILE A 229 -10.68 23.25 -25.05
CA ILE A 229 -9.40 23.03 -24.35
C ILE A 229 -8.43 24.15 -24.66
N ASP A 230 -8.27 24.50 -25.94
CA ASP A 230 -7.36 25.58 -26.40
C ASP A 230 -7.76 26.94 -25.82
N ALA A 231 -9.07 27.20 -25.69
CA ALA A 231 -9.58 28.43 -25.09
C ALA A 231 -9.53 28.47 -23.55
N SER A 232 -9.25 27.34 -22.90
CA SER A 232 -9.25 27.21 -21.43
C SER A 232 -7.87 27.49 -20.82
N PRO A 233 -7.80 27.80 -19.51
CA PRO A 233 -6.52 27.89 -18.80
C PRO A 233 -5.68 26.59 -18.85
N ILE A 234 -6.31 25.44 -19.12
CA ILE A 234 -5.63 24.15 -19.26
C ILE A 234 -4.80 24.12 -20.54
N GLY A 235 -5.30 24.69 -21.63
CA GLY A 235 -4.59 24.78 -22.92
C GLY A 235 -3.34 25.67 -22.87
N THR A 236 -3.34 26.69 -21.99
CA THR A 236 -2.20 27.61 -21.79
C THR A 236 -1.24 27.15 -20.69
N PHE A 237 -1.40 25.93 -20.16
CA PHE A 237 -0.57 25.41 -19.09
C PHE A 237 0.91 25.30 -19.49
N THR A 238 1.78 25.89 -18.67
CA THR A 238 3.24 25.79 -18.82
C THR A 238 3.82 24.94 -17.69
N PRO A 239 4.37 23.74 -18.00
CA PRO A 239 4.90 22.86 -16.99
C PRO A 239 6.16 23.44 -16.32
N SER A 240 6.21 23.43 -14.99
CA SER A 240 7.44 23.63 -14.24
C SER A 240 8.24 22.32 -14.26
N ALA A 241 9.43 22.32 -14.89
CA ALA A 241 10.24 21.11 -15.05
C ALA A 241 10.59 20.45 -13.72
N GLY A 242 10.95 21.24 -12.70
CA GLY A 242 11.28 20.70 -11.37
C GLY A 242 10.08 20.04 -10.68
N ARG A 243 8.91 20.68 -10.75
CA ARG A 243 7.69 20.14 -10.17
C ARG A 243 7.21 18.90 -10.92
N TRP A 244 7.26 18.91 -12.26
CA TRP A 244 6.91 17.77 -13.10
C TRP A 244 7.79 16.54 -12.79
N ALA A 245 9.11 16.73 -12.77
CA ALA A 245 10.06 15.68 -12.43
C ALA A 245 9.84 15.14 -11.00
N GLY A 246 9.65 16.04 -10.03
CA GLY A 246 9.40 15.69 -8.64
C GLY A 246 8.12 14.87 -8.44
N LEU A 247 7.02 15.26 -9.08
CA LEU A 247 5.74 14.54 -9.01
C LEU A 247 5.82 13.18 -9.73
N THR A 248 6.49 13.10 -10.88
CA THR A 248 6.70 11.82 -11.59
C THR A 248 7.55 10.88 -10.76
N PHE A 249 8.64 11.36 -10.16
CA PHE A 249 9.44 10.57 -9.22
C PHE A 249 8.60 10.11 -8.02
N LEU A 250 7.84 11.00 -7.42
CA LEU A 250 7.01 10.71 -6.26
C LEU A 250 5.97 9.63 -6.55
N SER A 251 5.29 9.70 -7.70
CA SER A 251 4.31 8.71 -8.11
C SER A 251 4.95 7.35 -8.43
N ALA A 252 6.14 7.35 -9.03
CA ALA A 252 6.92 6.13 -9.25
C ALA A 252 7.36 5.48 -7.93
N ALA A 253 7.87 6.27 -7.00
CA ALA A 253 8.25 5.83 -5.66
C ALA A 253 7.05 5.24 -4.90
N ALA A 254 5.92 5.97 -4.90
CA ALA A 254 4.69 5.53 -4.25
C ALA A 254 4.14 4.23 -4.85
N PHE A 255 4.23 4.03 -6.16
CA PHE A 255 3.81 2.78 -6.80
C PHE A 255 4.54 1.56 -6.23
N LEU A 256 5.81 1.70 -5.85
CA LEU A 256 6.62 0.63 -5.27
C LEU A 256 6.43 0.46 -3.75
N THR A 257 6.19 1.56 -3.04
CA THR A 257 6.26 1.59 -1.57
C THR A 257 4.89 1.60 -0.87
N LEU A 258 3.81 1.89 -1.59
CA LEU A 258 2.44 1.83 -1.06
C LEU A 258 2.11 0.41 -0.57
N PRO A 259 1.69 0.21 0.69
CA PRO A 259 1.39 -1.11 1.23
C PRO A 259 0.39 -1.91 0.39
N ARG A 260 -0.67 -1.25 -0.12
CA ARG A 260 -1.66 -1.90 -0.99
C ARG A 260 -1.07 -2.33 -2.34
N MET A 261 -0.16 -1.51 -2.91
CA MET A 261 0.51 -1.86 -4.17
C MET A 261 1.47 -3.01 -3.97
N PHE A 262 2.23 -2.97 -2.89
CA PHE A 262 3.14 -4.05 -2.52
C PHE A 262 2.39 -5.37 -2.31
N GLN A 263 1.24 -5.33 -1.62
CA GLN A 263 0.37 -6.50 -1.43
C GLN A 263 -0.01 -7.13 -2.78
N VAL A 264 -0.58 -6.36 -3.69
CA VAL A 264 -1.07 -6.90 -4.97
C VAL A 264 0.08 -7.25 -5.92
N MET A 265 1.09 -6.38 -6.00
CA MET A 265 2.18 -6.51 -6.97
C MET A 265 3.17 -7.62 -6.60
N VAL A 266 3.47 -7.80 -5.31
CA VAL A 266 4.51 -8.71 -4.82
C VAL A 266 3.93 -9.94 -4.12
N VAL A 267 3.03 -9.73 -3.12
CA VAL A 267 2.52 -10.82 -2.28
C VAL A 267 1.53 -11.69 -3.05
N GLU A 268 0.60 -11.08 -3.79
CA GLU A 268 -0.41 -11.81 -4.59
C GLU A 268 0.13 -12.29 -5.95
N ASN A 269 1.37 -11.94 -6.32
CA ASN A 269 1.94 -12.38 -7.59
C ASN A 269 2.25 -13.87 -7.59
N GLU A 270 1.67 -14.62 -8.53
CA GLU A 270 1.87 -16.05 -8.66
C GLU A 270 3.04 -16.43 -9.57
N ASP A 271 3.27 -15.64 -10.62
CA ASP A 271 4.31 -15.89 -11.61
C ASP A 271 4.93 -14.55 -12.05
N GLU A 272 6.25 -14.45 -11.99
CA GLU A 272 6.97 -13.25 -12.47
C GLU A 272 6.72 -12.96 -13.96
N ARG A 273 6.31 -13.98 -14.75
CA ARG A 273 5.96 -13.82 -16.18
C ARG A 273 4.74 -12.91 -16.38
N HIS A 274 3.86 -12.80 -15.38
CA HIS A 274 2.71 -11.89 -15.41
C HIS A 274 3.14 -10.43 -15.57
N LEU A 275 4.33 -10.07 -15.08
CA LEU A 275 4.90 -8.73 -15.25
C LEU A 275 5.07 -8.35 -16.73
N ARG A 276 5.36 -9.30 -17.62
CA ARG A 276 5.46 -9.04 -19.04
C ARG A 276 4.14 -8.55 -19.65
N THR A 277 3.02 -9.14 -19.24
CA THR A 277 1.69 -8.67 -19.68
C THR A 277 1.37 -7.34 -19.03
N ALA A 278 1.64 -7.19 -17.72
CA ALA A 278 1.41 -5.96 -17.01
C ALA A 278 2.20 -4.78 -17.59
N SER A 279 3.40 -5.01 -18.14
CA SER A 279 4.28 -3.95 -18.66
C SER A 279 3.67 -3.12 -19.80
N TRP A 280 2.73 -3.66 -20.54
CA TRP A 280 2.01 -2.94 -21.59
C TRP A 280 0.52 -2.73 -21.27
N ALA A 281 -0.13 -3.72 -20.65
CA ALA A 281 -1.56 -3.68 -20.42
C ALA A 281 -1.94 -2.71 -19.27
N PHE A 282 -1.10 -2.59 -18.24
CA PHE A 282 -1.35 -1.62 -17.17
C PHE A 282 -1.13 -0.16 -17.60
N PRO A 283 -0.07 0.22 -18.33
CA PRO A 283 0.02 1.55 -18.95
C PRO A 283 -1.15 1.87 -19.88
N THR A 284 -1.63 0.90 -20.67
CA THR A 284 -2.82 1.08 -21.50
C THR A 284 -4.06 1.36 -20.64
N TYR A 285 -4.24 0.64 -19.54
CA TYR A 285 -5.32 0.90 -18.59
C TYR A 285 -5.23 2.32 -17.99
N LEU A 286 -4.03 2.75 -17.58
CA LEU A 286 -3.79 4.10 -17.07
C LEU A 286 -4.07 5.19 -18.12
N MET A 287 -3.69 4.94 -19.36
CA MET A 287 -3.99 5.84 -20.48
C MET A 287 -5.51 5.98 -20.67
N LEU A 288 -6.26 4.87 -20.66
CA LEU A 288 -7.71 4.90 -20.77
C LEU A 288 -8.36 5.64 -19.60
N MET A 289 -7.86 5.48 -18.39
CA MET A 289 -8.31 6.21 -17.20
C MET A 289 -8.03 7.71 -17.27
N SER A 290 -6.99 8.14 -17.99
CA SER A 290 -6.61 9.56 -18.11
C SER A 290 -7.24 10.27 -19.33
N LEU A 291 -7.74 9.50 -20.31
CA LEU A 291 -8.15 10.01 -21.63
C LEU A 291 -9.23 11.10 -21.56
N PHE A 292 -10.20 10.95 -20.66
CA PHE A 292 -11.35 11.86 -20.57
C PHE A 292 -11.22 12.91 -19.46
N VAL A 293 -10.10 12.91 -18.72
CA VAL A 293 -9.90 13.82 -17.58
C VAL A 293 -9.97 15.29 -18.00
N VAL A 294 -9.22 15.67 -19.05
CA VAL A 294 -9.19 17.06 -19.54
C VAL A 294 -10.54 17.48 -20.15
N PRO A 295 -11.18 16.71 -21.04
CA PRO A 295 -12.52 17.02 -21.51
C PRO A 295 -13.54 17.25 -20.39
N ILE A 296 -13.58 16.38 -19.39
CA ILE A 296 -14.49 16.52 -18.25
C ILE A 296 -14.16 17.78 -17.43
N ALA A 297 -12.88 18.08 -17.22
CA ALA A 297 -12.46 19.26 -16.46
C ALA A 297 -12.86 20.56 -17.18
N VAL A 298 -12.59 20.67 -18.48
CA VAL A 298 -12.88 21.87 -19.27
C VAL A 298 -14.39 22.12 -19.36
N VAL A 299 -15.17 21.10 -19.72
CA VAL A 299 -16.63 21.23 -19.81
C VAL A 299 -17.25 21.49 -18.42
N GLY A 300 -16.68 20.90 -17.38
CA GLY A 300 -17.09 21.17 -16.01
C GLY A 300 -16.84 22.61 -15.57
N LEU A 301 -15.70 23.20 -15.92
CA LEU A 301 -15.40 24.61 -15.63
C LEU A 301 -16.34 25.57 -16.39
N GLU A 302 -16.81 25.17 -17.58
CA GLU A 302 -17.72 25.98 -18.39
C GLU A 302 -19.18 25.90 -17.90
N LEU A 303 -19.67 24.70 -17.58
CA LEU A 303 -21.10 24.45 -17.33
C LEU A 303 -21.49 24.49 -15.86
N MET A 304 -20.57 24.23 -14.95
CA MET A 304 -20.90 24.18 -13.53
C MET A 304 -20.83 25.58 -12.88
N PRO A 305 -21.63 25.86 -11.85
CA PRO A 305 -21.59 27.15 -11.16
C PRO A 305 -20.20 27.49 -10.61
N ALA A 306 -19.90 28.79 -10.57
CA ALA A 306 -18.67 29.28 -9.94
C ALA A 306 -18.59 28.80 -8.47
N GLY A 307 -17.45 28.19 -8.10
CA GLY A 307 -17.27 27.61 -6.76
C GLY A 307 -17.70 26.13 -6.63
N ALA A 308 -18.25 25.52 -7.67
CA ALA A 308 -18.48 24.06 -7.68
C ALA A 308 -17.15 23.33 -7.51
N ASN A 309 -17.18 22.23 -6.75
CA ASN A 309 -15.98 21.42 -6.50
C ASN A 309 -15.56 20.63 -7.77
N PRO A 310 -14.42 20.95 -8.41
CA PRO A 310 -14.01 20.29 -9.63
C PRO A 310 -13.70 18.79 -9.47
N ASP A 311 -13.37 18.34 -8.26
CA ASP A 311 -13.14 16.92 -7.98
C ASP A 311 -14.41 16.08 -8.26
N LEU A 312 -15.59 16.69 -8.20
CA LEU A 312 -16.87 15.99 -8.40
C LEU A 312 -17.45 16.14 -9.82
N PHE A 313 -16.78 16.80 -10.77
CA PHE A 313 -17.33 17.03 -12.12
C PHE A 313 -17.73 15.74 -12.84
N VAL A 314 -16.99 14.64 -12.61
CA VAL A 314 -17.35 13.31 -13.14
C VAL A 314 -18.77 12.88 -12.73
N LEU A 315 -19.20 13.27 -11.52
CA LEU A 315 -20.51 12.95 -10.95
C LEU A 315 -21.54 14.04 -11.22
N THR A 316 -21.16 15.30 -11.00
CA THR A 316 -22.10 16.42 -11.02
C THR A 316 -22.50 16.86 -12.41
N LEU A 317 -21.67 16.67 -13.45
CA LEU A 317 -22.06 16.95 -14.83
C LEU A 317 -23.25 16.09 -15.30
N PRO A 318 -23.23 14.75 -15.22
CA PRO A 318 -24.40 13.95 -15.55
C PRO A 318 -25.63 14.29 -14.69
N LEU A 319 -25.41 14.57 -13.39
CA LEU A 319 -26.48 14.90 -12.46
C LEU A 319 -27.16 16.22 -12.82
N SER A 320 -26.40 17.27 -13.16
CA SER A 320 -26.94 18.58 -13.54
C SER A 320 -27.75 18.55 -14.82
N GLN A 321 -27.51 17.56 -15.68
CA GLN A 321 -28.23 17.34 -16.94
C GLN A 321 -29.39 16.34 -16.82
N GLY A 322 -29.78 15.98 -15.60
CA GLY A 322 -30.88 15.02 -15.36
C GLY A 322 -30.58 13.59 -15.82
N ARG A 323 -29.30 13.23 -16.05
CA ARG A 323 -28.89 11.88 -16.46
C ARG A 323 -28.60 11.01 -15.23
N GLU A 324 -29.63 10.75 -14.45
CA GLU A 324 -29.56 10.05 -13.16
C GLU A 324 -28.87 8.68 -13.25
N GLY A 325 -29.16 7.88 -14.29
CA GLY A 325 -28.54 6.57 -14.47
C GLY A 325 -27.03 6.65 -14.71
N LEU A 326 -26.56 7.67 -15.48
CA LEU A 326 -25.14 7.90 -15.72
C LEU A 326 -24.46 8.44 -14.45
N ALA A 327 -25.14 9.31 -13.70
CA ALA A 327 -24.65 9.79 -12.41
C ALA A 327 -24.52 8.65 -11.39
N MET A 328 -25.48 7.71 -11.34
CA MET A 328 -25.37 6.50 -10.51
C MET A 328 -24.21 5.61 -10.94
N LEU A 329 -24.01 5.40 -12.24
CA LEU A 329 -22.86 4.64 -12.75
C LEU A 329 -21.54 5.31 -12.37
N SER A 330 -21.45 6.63 -12.48
CA SER A 330 -20.29 7.43 -12.05
C SER A 330 -20.07 7.29 -10.53
N PHE A 331 -21.13 7.34 -9.74
CA PHE A 331 -21.03 7.12 -8.29
C PHE A 331 -20.47 5.73 -7.97
N ILE A 332 -20.98 4.67 -8.61
CA ILE A 332 -20.49 3.30 -8.40
C ILE A 332 -19.01 3.21 -8.79
N GLY A 333 -18.58 3.83 -9.89
CA GLY A 333 -17.17 3.88 -10.30
C GLY A 333 -16.27 4.53 -9.26
N GLY A 334 -16.69 5.66 -8.71
CA GLY A 334 -15.96 6.36 -7.64
C GLY A 334 -15.97 5.62 -6.30
N PHE A 335 -17.12 5.09 -5.91
CA PHE A 335 -17.30 4.26 -4.72
C PHE A 335 -16.42 3.00 -4.79
N SER A 336 -16.45 2.30 -5.92
CA SER A 336 -15.59 1.16 -6.22
C SER A 336 -14.11 1.51 -6.08
N SER A 337 -13.71 2.66 -6.64
CA SER A 337 -12.32 3.14 -6.57
C SER A 337 -11.85 3.43 -5.14
N ALA A 338 -12.74 3.92 -4.29
CA ALA A 338 -12.46 4.22 -2.89
C ALA A 338 -12.42 2.95 -2.02
N THR A 339 -13.42 2.08 -2.17
CA THR A 339 -13.60 0.89 -1.31
C THR A 339 -12.50 -0.13 -1.53
N SER A 340 -12.14 -0.44 -2.77
CA SER A 340 -11.05 -1.38 -3.07
C SER A 340 -9.73 -0.95 -2.44
N MET A 341 -9.41 0.34 -2.53
CA MET A 341 -8.21 0.90 -1.90
C MET A 341 -8.22 0.70 -0.38
N VAL A 342 -9.31 1.07 0.28
CA VAL A 342 -9.41 1.00 1.74
C VAL A 342 -9.30 -0.44 2.23
N ILE A 343 -9.98 -1.38 1.57
CA ILE A 343 -9.96 -2.79 1.92
C ILE A 343 -8.53 -3.34 1.86
N VAL A 344 -7.87 -3.18 0.72
CA VAL A 344 -6.52 -3.75 0.52
C VAL A 344 -5.48 -3.04 1.39
N ALA A 345 -5.56 -1.71 1.52
CA ALA A 345 -4.66 -0.97 2.41
C ALA A 345 -4.82 -1.41 3.88
N ALA A 346 -6.06 -1.57 4.34
CA ALA A 346 -6.32 -2.01 5.70
C ALA A 346 -5.88 -3.47 5.96
N ILE A 347 -6.04 -4.37 4.98
CA ILE A 347 -5.50 -5.74 5.05
C ILE A 347 -3.97 -5.70 5.14
N ALA A 348 -3.30 -4.97 4.26
CA ALA A 348 -1.84 -4.87 4.25
C ALA A 348 -1.30 -4.27 5.56
N LEU A 349 -1.88 -3.15 6.01
CA LEU A 349 -1.47 -2.48 7.25
C LEU A 349 -1.76 -3.31 8.49
N SER A 350 -2.92 -3.99 8.55
CA SER A 350 -3.25 -4.85 9.69
C SER A 350 -2.31 -6.05 9.80
N THR A 351 -1.87 -6.59 8.68
CA THR A 351 -0.83 -7.63 8.65
C THR A 351 0.50 -7.10 9.18
N MET A 352 0.91 -5.89 8.75
CA MET A 352 2.13 -5.25 9.25
C MET A 352 2.07 -4.98 10.76
N VAL A 353 0.97 -4.39 11.24
CA VAL A 353 0.79 -4.10 12.69
C VAL A 353 0.74 -5.40 13.50
N SER A 354 0.00 -6.40 13.05
CA SER A 354 -0.08 -7.69 13.72
C SER A 354 1.30 -8.35 13.81
N ASN A 355 2.02 -8.44 12.68
CA ASN A 355 3.27 -9.20 12.60
C ASN A 355 4.45 -8.49 13.27
N HIS A 356 4.53 -7.15 13.18
CA HIS A 356 5.72 -6.41 13.61
C HIS A 356 5.54 -5.62 14.91
N ILE A 357 4.30 -5.38 15.36
CA ILE A 357 4.03 -4.67 16.61
C ILE A 357 3.40 -5.60 17.63
N VAL A 358 2.23 -6.18 17.33
CA VAL A 358 1.45 -6.92 18.31
C VAL A 358 2.12 -8.24 18.69
N MET A 359 2.54 -9.03 17.69
CA MET A 359 3.15 -10.34 17.97
C MET A 359 4.46 -10.25 18.74
N PRO A 360 5.42 -9.35 18.44
CA PRO A 360 6.62 -9.18 19.25
C PRO A 360 6.33 -8.72 20.69
N ILE A 361 5.39 -7.78 20.88
CA ILE A 361 4.99 -7.34 22.23
C ILE A 361 4.36 -8.50 23.02
N TRP A 362 3.48 -9.26 22.38
CA TRP A 362 2.84 -10.40 23.00
C TRP A 362 3.84 -11.49 23.41
N LEU A 363 4.84 -11.78 22.56
CA LEU A 363 5.91 -12.71 22.89
C LEU A 363 6.73 -12.22 24.09
N TRP A 364 7.14 -10.94 24.08
CA TRP A 364 7.91 -10.33 25.16
C TRP A 364 7.16 -10.38 26.50
N LEU A 365 5.86 -10.06 26.52
CA LEU A 365 5.03 -10.15 27.74
C LEU A 365 4.88 -11.58 28.28
N LYS A 366 5.04 -12.61 27.44
CA LYS A 366 4.96 -14.01 27.87
C LYS A 366 6.30 -14.58 28.31
N GLU A 367 7.43 -14.05 27.88
CA GLU A 367 8.75 -14.46 28.36
C GLU A 367 8.94 -14.22 29.86
N ASP A 368 8.42 -13.12 30.39
CA ASP A 368 8.51 -12.77 31.80
C ASP A 368 7.67 -13.70 32.71
N GLY A 369 6.76 -14.49 32.17
CA GLY A 369 5.85 -15.37 32.92
C GLY A 369 6.31 -16.81 33.14
N GLY A 370 7.47 -17.21 32.62
CA GLY A 370 8.03 -18.57 32.86
C GLY A 370 7.17 -19.74 32.33
N THR A 371 6.10 -19.47 31.62
CA THR A 371 5.20 -20.47 31.06
C THR A 371 5.47 -20.70 29.61
N VAL A 372 5.72 -21.95 29.24
CA VAL A 372 5.66 -22.41 27.84
C VAL A 372 4.43 -21.80 27.19
N VAL A 373 4.60 -21.22 26.01
CA VAL A 373 3.52 -20.56 25.21
C VAL A 373 2.34 -21.55 25.06
N SER A 374 1.46 -21.59 26.07
CA SER A 374 0.26 -22.41 26.08
C SER A 374 -0.93 -21.57 25.70
N GLY A 375 -1.26 -21.53 24.42
CA GLY A 375 -2.42 -20.78 23.92
C GLY A 375 -2.51 -20.76 22.40
N ASP A 376 -3.71 -20.63 21.89
CA ASP A 376 -3.98 -20.52 20.47
C ASP A 376 -3.53 -19.13 19.97
N VAL A 377 -2.33 -19.07 19.36
CA VAL A 377 -1.77 -17.86 18.72
C VAL A 377 -2.68 -17.37 17.59
N ARG A 378 -3.42 -18.28 16.97
CA ARG A 378 -4.32 -17.99 15.87
C ARG A 378 -5.42 -16.99 16.27
N GLY A 379 -6.03 -17.18 17.44
CA GLY A 379 -7.05 -16.27 17.95
C GLY A 379 -6.50 -14.85 18.19
N ILE A 380 -5.26 -14.74 18.68
CA ILE A 380 -4.59 -13.47 18.94
C ILE A 380 -4.25 -12.74 17.64
N VAL A 381 -3.73 -13.45 16.64
CA VAL A 381 -3.44 -12.88 15.32
C VAL A 381 -4.71 -12.34 14.67
N LEU A 382 -5.83 -13.10 14.73
CA LEU A 382 -7.12 -12.68 14.22
C LEU A 382 -7.64 -11.42 14.91
N LEU A 383 -7.61 -11.43 16.25
CA LEU A 383 -8.06 -10.26 17.03
C LEU A 383 -7.20 -9.04 16.72
N SER A 384 -5.87 -9.22 16.69
CA SER A 384 -4.92 -8.17 16.35
C SER A 384 -5.23 -7.56 14.97
N ARG A 385 -5.45 -8.37 13.94
CA ARG A 385 -5.80 -7.89 12.60
C ARG A 385 -7.12 -7.11 12.59
N ARG A 386 -8.16 -7.61 13.28
CA ARG A 386 -9.47 -6.91 13.37
C ARG A 386 -9.36 -5.56 14.06
N VAL A 387 -8.67 -5.51 15.19
CA VAL A 387 -8.44 -4.26 15.93
C VAL A 387 -7.58 -3.29 15.11
N SER A 388 -6.56 -3.79 14.41
CA SER A 388 -5.72 -2.96 13.54
C SER A 388 -6.48 -2.38 12.36
N ILE A 389 -7.38 -3.14 11.72
CA ILE A 389 -8.26 -2.63 10.65
C ILE A 389 -9.12 -1.48 11.19
N ALA A 390 -9.79 -1.69 12.32
CA ALA A 390 -10.61 -0.66 12.95
C ALA A 390 -9.78 0.57 13.33
N GLY A 391 -8.58 0.37 13.90
CA GLY A 391 -7.66 1.44 14.29
C GLY A 391 -7.16 2.26 13.10
N VAL A 392 -6.77 1.62 12.00
CA VAL A 392 -6.31 2.31 10.77
C VAL A 392 -7.42 3.16 10.15
N LEU A 393 -8.66 2.66 10.13
CA LEU A 393 -9.81 3.42 9.64
C LEU A 393 -10.21 4.55 10.60
N ALA A 394 -10.09 4.34 11.90
CA ALA A 394 -10.29 5.39 12.90
C ALA A 394 -9.26 6.51 12.74
N LEU A 395 -7.98 6.20 12.47
CA LEU A 395 -6.96 7.21 12.17
C LEU A 395 -7.28 7.99 10.89
N GLY A 396 -7.74 7.31 9.83
CA GLY A 396 -8.19 7.98 8.60
C GLY A 396 -9.38 8.91 8.85
N TYR A 397 -10.36 8.48 9.63
CA TYR A 397 -11.48 9.33 10.04
C TYR A 397 -11.04 10.52 10.91
N LEU A 398 -10.12 10.29 11.84
CA LEU A 398 -9.56 11.36 12.68
C LEU A 398 -8.83 12.42 11.83
N TYR A 399 -8.01 11.98 10.88
CA TYR A 399 -7.36 12.88 9.94
C TYR A 399 -8.39 13.71 9.15
N TYR A 400 -9.42 13.05 8.60
CA TYR A 400 -10.52 13.73 7.91
C TYR A 400 -11.18 14.81 8.78
N ARG A 401 -11.43 14.50 10.05
CA ARG A 401 -12.03 15.44 11.02
C ARG A 401 -11.14 16.64 11.30
N ILE A 402 -9.86 16.44 11.52
CA ILE A 402 -8.90 17.48 11.86
C ILE A 402 -8.60 18.37 10.65
N SER A 403 -8.48 17.78 9.45
CA SER A 403 -8.24 18.53 8.21
C SER A 403 -9.45 19.30 7.68
N GLY A 404 -10.61 19.16 8.32
CA GLY A 404 -11.84 19.88 7.96
C GLY A 404 -12.53 19.39 6.68
N GLY A 405 -12.03 18.36 6.01
CA GLY A 405 -12.66 17.72 4.83
C GLY A 405 -12.84 18.62 3.60
N GLY A 406 -12.16 19.76 3.54
CA GLY A 406 -12.27 20.74 2.45
C GLY A 406 -11.10 20.79 1.47
N ALA A 407 -10.00 20.11 1.77
CA ALA A 407 -8.83 20.09 0.92
C ALA A 407 -9.09 19.33 -0.39
N ALA A 408 -8.41 19.74 -1.47
CA ALA A 408 -8.45 19.04 -2.74
C ALA A 408 -7.96 17.59 -2.59
N LEU A 409 -8.67 16.63 -3.18
CA LEU A 409 -8.33 15.20 -3.07
C LEU A 409 -6.89 14.92 -3.52
N ALA A 410 -6.45 15.59 -4.58
CA ALA A 410 -5.10 15.42 -5.09
C ALA A 410 -4.02 15.83 -4.08
N ALA A 411 -4.19 16.95 -3.36
CA ALA A 411 -3.22 17.43 -2.38
C ALA A 411 -3.03 16.42 -1.22
N ILE A 412 -4.14 15.86 -0.71
CA ILE A 412 -4.10 14.86 0.35
C ILE A 412 -3.37 13.58 -0.12
N GLY A 413 -3.62 13.14 -1.35
CA GLY A 413 -2.95 11.96 -1.92
C GLY A 413 -1.44 12.13 -2.05
N LEU A 414 -0.98 13.31 -2.47
CA LEU A 414 0.44 13.62 -2.62
C LEU A 414 1.19 13.66 -1.27
N ILE A 415 0.53 14.12 -0.20
CA ILE A 415 1.09 14.05 1.16
C ILE A 415 1.40 12.62 1.54
N SER A 416 0.48 11.70 1.32
CA SER A 416 0.66 10.27 1.59
C SER A 416 1.77 9.66 0.74
N PHE A 417 1.84 9.98 -0.55
CA PHE A 417 2.88 9.49 -1.45
C PHE A 417 4.28 9.87 -0.96
N ALA A 418 4.45 11.14 -0.53
CA ALA A 418 5.72 11.64 0.00
C ALA A 418 6.16 10.92 1.29
N GLY A 419 5.21 10.59 2.17
CA GLY A 419 5.50 9.82 3.40
C GLY A 419 5.94 8.40 3.13
N LEU A 420 5.25 7.72 2.22
CA LEU A 420 5.54 6.32 1.89
C LEU A 420 6.79 6.17 1.01
N ALA A 421 7.12 7.18 0.21
CA ALA A 421 8.35 7.22 -0.56
C ALA A 421 9.61 7.15 0.32
N GLN A 422 9.52 7.49 1.62
CA GLN A 422 10.67 7.43 2.54
C GLN A 422 11.25 6.01 2.69
N VAL A 423 10.47 4.97 2.39
CA VAL A 423 10.96 3.57 2.42
C VAL A 423 11.84 3.25 1.20
N LEU A 424 11.75 4.01 0.11
CA LEU A 424 12.38 3.70 -1.17
C LEU A 424 13.92 3.57 -1.09
N PRO A 425 14.68 4.46 -0.44
CA PRO A 425 16.15 4.34 -0.38
C PRO A 425 16.60 3.02 0.27
N ALA A 426 16.01 2.65 1.41
CA ALA A 426 16.30 1.40 2.09
C ALA A 426 15.87 0.17 1.26
N MET A 427 14.75 0.24 0.54
CA MET A 427 14.25 -0.83 -0.32
C MET A 427 15.18 -1.04 -1.52
N VAL A 428 15.49 0.01 -2.27
CA VAL A 428 16.36 -0.07 -3.46
C VAL A 428 17.77 -0.44 -3.06
N GLY A 429 18.35 0.24 -2.07
CA GLY A 429 19.66 -0.09 -1.54
C GLY A 429 19.73 -1.53 -1.04
N GLY A 430 18.70 -2.01 -0.36
CA GLY A 430 18.61 -3.39 0.10
C GLY A 430 18.65 -4.42 -1.02
N MET A 431 18.03 -4.13 -2.17
CA MET A 431 17.99 -5.04 -3.32
C MET A 431 19.27 -5.04 -4.15
N PHE A 432 20.01 -3.92 -4.22
CA PHE A 432 21.11 -3.76 -5.17
C PHE A 432 22.48 -3.57 -4.53
N TRP A 433 22.56 -3.22 -3.24
CA TRP A 433 23.81 -2.94 -2.56
C TRP A 433 24.04 -3.88 -1.38
N ARG A 434 25.06 -4.77 -1.48
CA ARG A 434 25.41 -5.73 -0.42
C ARG A 434 25.89 -5.05 0.87
N GLY A 435 26.61 -3.93 0.76
CA GLY A 435 27.16 -3.17 1.88
C GLY A 435 26.16 -2.34 2.68
N ALA A 436 24.89 -2.31 2.27
CA ALA A 436 23.86 -1.58 3.00
C ALA A 436 23.61 -2.20 4.38
N THR A 437 23.61 -1.34 5.43
CA THR A 437 23.50 -1.77 6.82
C THR A 437 22.16 -1.40 7.45
N ARG A 438 21.78 -2.10 8.52
CA ARG A 438 20.60 -1.79 9.34
C ARG A 438 20.67 -0.37 9.91
N ALA A 439 21.86 0.05 10.39
CA ALA A 439 22.05 1.39 10.94
C ALA A 439 21.82 2.47 9.88
N GLY A 440 22.31 2.26 8.65
CA GLY A 440 22.06 3.15 7.53
C GLY A 440 20.58 3.22 7.17
N ALA A 441 19.90 2.08 7.04
CA ALA A 441 18.48 2.03 6.74
C ALA A 441 17.64 2.72 7.82
N MET A 442 17.93 2.51 9.10
CA MET A 442 17.23 3.14 10.21
C MET A 442 17.44 4.66 10.23
N SER A 443 18.68 5.13 10.10
CA SER A 443 19.00 6.56 10.15
C SER A 443 18.38 7.33 8.97
N GLY A 444 18.50 6.79 7.75
CA GLY A 444 17.89 7.40 6.57
C GLY A 444 16.37 7.47 6.69
N LEU A 445 15.73 6.33 6.97
CA LEU A 445 14.28 6.26 7.10
C LEU A 445 13.75 7.16 8.22
N ALA A 446 14.44 7.21 9.38
CA ALA A 446 14.03 8.06 10.50
C ALA A 446 14.08 9.54 10.13
N VAL A 447 15.20 10.02 9.60
CA VAL A 447 15.32 11.43 9.22
C VAL A 447 14.35 11.80 8.10
N GLY A 448 14.22 10.97 7.08
CA GLY A 448 13.26 11.19 6.01
C GLY A 448 11.82 11.29 6.51
N PHE A 449 11.43 10.37 7.40
CA PHE A 449 10.09 10.36 8.01
C PHE A 449 9.82 11.61 8.85
N PHE A 450 10.76 12.00 9.73
CA PHE A 450 10.56 13.17 10.59
C PHE A 450 10.56 14.47 9.79
N LEU A 451 11.36 14.58 8.72
CA LEU A 451 11.33 15.73 7.83
C LEU A 451 10.01 15.81 7.05
N TRP A 452 9.53 14.69 6.51
CA TRP A 452 8.23 14.64 5.86
C TRP A 452 7.10 15.03 6.83
N LEU A 453 7.14 14.50 8.06
CA LEU A 453 6.17 14.82 9.10
C LEU A 453 6.15 16.33 9.37
N PHE A 454 7.32 16.93 9.61
CA PHE A 454 7.47 18.33 9.98
C PHE A 454 7.20 19.30 8.83
N CYS A 455 7.66 18.98 7.60
CA CYS A 455 7.58 19.88 6.46
C CYS A 455 6.26 19.78 5.68
N LEU A 456 5.56 18.64 5.79
CA LEU A 456 4.39 18.40 4.94
C LEU A 456 3.15 17.93 5.70
N LEU A 457 3.26 16.86 6.51
CA LEU A 457 2.07 16.30 7.18
C LEU A 457 1.50 17.25 8.25
N LEU A 458 2.33 17.73 9.15
CA LEU A 458 1.86 18.63 10.21
C LEU A 458 1.34 19.98 9.65
N PRO A 459 2.01 20.61 8.67
CA PRO A 459 1.48 21.78 8.00
C PRO A 459 0.14 21.58 7.29
N SER A 460 -0.15 20.35 6.82
CA SER A 460 -1.40 20.06 6.10
C SER A 460 -2.68 20.24 6.92
N PHE A 461 -2.57 20.25 8.24
CA PHE A 461 -3.70 20.53 9.13
C PHE A 461 -4.05 22.02 9.24
N GLY A 462 -3.19 22.90 8.71
CA GLY A 462 -3.35 24.35 8.77
C GLY A 462 -2.60 25.00 9.93
N GLU A 463 -2.37 26.31 9.78
CA GLU A 463 -1.71 27.11 10.80
C GLU A 463 -2.55 27.17 12.09
N GLY A 464 -1.91 26.97 13.23
CA GLY A 464 -2.55 27.05 14.55
C GLY A 464 -3.32 25.80 14.98
N VAL A 465 -3.45 24.77 14.14
CA VAL A 465 -4.14 23.51 14.51
C VAL A 465 -3.19 22.55 15.23
N VAL A 466 -2.05 22.22 14.61
CA VAL A 466 -1.03 21.33 15.18
C VAL A 466 0.28 22.09 15.39
N LEU A 467 0.71 22.85 14.38
CA LEU A 467 1.86 23.74 14.47
C LEU A 467 1.37 25.17 14.70
N SER A 468 2.00 25.87 15.66
CA SER A 468 1.67 27.26 15.93
C SER A 468 2.03 28.17 14.75
N ALA A 469 1.29 29.27 14.54
CA ALA A 469 1.61 30.27 13.53
C ALA A 469 3.04 30.84 13.72
N GLU A 470 3.51 30.95 14.95
CA GLU A 470 4.87 31.35 15.27
C GLU A 470 5.91 30.38 14.69
N THR A 471 5.67 29.05 14.75
CA THR A 471 6.57 28.05 14.15
C THR A 471 6.62 28.18 12.63
N PHE A 472 5.53 28.52 11.96
CA PHE A 472 5.52 28.77 10.51
C PHE A 472 6.36 29.98 10.12
N GLN A 473 6.26 31.08 10.89
CA GLN A 473 6.91 32.34 10.58
C GLN A 473 8.37 32.39 11.04
N ASN A 474 8.64 31.94 12.28
CA ASN A 474 9.92 32.11 12.96
C ASN A 474 10.74 30.83 13.07
N GLY A 475 10.16 29.67 12.68
CA GLY A 475 10.78 28.36 12.81
C GLY A 475 10.60 27.73 14.20
N LEU A 476 10.92 26.45 14.30
CA LEU A 476 10.80 25.67 15.53
C LEU A 476 11.73 26.25 16.61
N GLY A 477 11.15 26.64 17.77
CA GLY A 477 11.90 27.25 18.86
C GLY A 477 12.54 28.62 18.51
N GLY A 478 12.00 29.33 17.52
CA GLY A 478 12.52 30.62 17.06
C GLY A 478 13.72 30.53 16.13
N LEU A 479 14.09 29.32 15.68
CA LEU A 479 15.21 29.09 14.76
C LEU A 479 14.74 29.24 13.30
N ALA A 480 14.99 30.38 12.68
CA ALA A 480 14.50 30.72 11.34
C ALA A 480 14.88 29.69 10.24
N TRP A 481 15.97 28.96 10.40
CA TRP A 481 16.39 27.90 9.48
C TRP A 481 15.59 26.57 9.65
N LEU A 482 14.77 26.46 10.71
CA LEU A 482 13.84 25.35 10.96
C LEU A 482 12.37 25.72 10.67
N ARG A 483 12.12 26.53 9.67
CA ARG A 483 10.76 26.79 9.20
C ARG A 483 10.25 25.58 8.39
N PRO A 484 9.02 25.08 8.64
CA PRO A 484 8.52 23.86 7.98
C PRO A 484 8.54 23.91 6.45
N GLN A 485 8.23 25.06 5.86
CA GLN A 485 8.16 25.26 4.41
C GLN A 485 9.34 26.07 3.84
N ALA A 486 10.36 26.33 4.64
CA ALA A 486 11.56 27.08 4.26
C ALA A 486 12.79 26.62 5.06
N LEU A 487 13.04 25.30 5.10
CA LEU A 487 14.22 24.74 5.77
C LEU A 487 15.51 25.33 5.22
N PHE A 488 16.47 25.57 6.11
CA PHE A 488 17.78 26.14 5.82
C PHE A 488 17.73 27.50 5.11
N GLY A 489 16.59 28.22 5.25
CA GLY A 489 16.40 29.54 4.66
C GLY A 489 16.04 29.54 3.17
N ILE A 490 15.81 28.40 2.56
CA ILE A 490 15.42 28.31 1.15
C ILE A 490 13.91 28.57 1.06
N THR A 491 13.57 29.71 0.49
CA THR A 491 12.19 30.19 0.29
C THR A 491 11.78 30.13 -1.17
N GLY A 492 10.47 30.20 -1.45
CA GLY A 492 9.93 30.30 -2.82
C GLY A 492 9.77 28.95 -3.54
N MET A 493 10.05 27.84 -2.89
CA MET A 493 9.74 26.50 -3.40
C MET A 493 8.28 26.14 -3.11
N ASP A 494 7.68 25.37 -4.01
CA ASP A 494 6.42 24.69 -3.72
C ASP A 494 6.56 23.81 -2.46
N PRO A 495 5.61 23.86 -1.49
CA PRO A 495 5.73 23.12 -0.23
C PRO A 495 5.93 21.61 -0.38
N LEU A 496 5.26 20.99 -1.36
CA LEU A 496 5.42 19.57 -1.64
C LEU A 496 6.81 19.25 -2.17
N VAL A 497 7.27 20.01 -3.18
CA VAL A 497 8.61 19.82 -3.77
C VAL A 497 9.70 20.06 -2.74
N HIS A 498 9.56 21.10 -1.90
CA HIS A 498 10.45 21.40 -0.79
C HIS A 498 10.56 20.22 0.20
N ALA A 499 9.40 19.71 0.66
CA ALA A 499 9.37 18.60 1.60
C ALA A 499 9.96 17.31 1.01
N VAL A 500 9.63 16.97 -0.24
CA VAL A 500 10.15 15.77 -0.93
C VAL A 500 11.66 15.92 -1.16
N MET A 501 12.12 17.08 -1.64
CA MET A 501 13.54 17.32 -1.88
C MET A 501 14.37 17.10 -0.60
N TRP A 502 14.01 17.74 0.50
CA TRP A 502 14.77 17.62 1.74
C TRP A 502 14.66 16.25 2.38
N SER A 503 13.44 15.71 2.50
CA SER A 503 13.25 14.42 3.15
C SER A 503 13.90 13.28 2.38
N MET A 504 13.75 13.22 1.06
CA MET A 504 14.32 12.15 0.24
C MET A 504 15.84 12.28 0.09
N SER A 505 16.35 13.51 -0.07
CA SER A 505 17.81 13.73 -0.19
C SER A 505 18.53 13.38 1.10
N LEU A 506 18.08 13.88 2.25
CA LEU A 506 18.70 13.59 3.53
C LEU A 506 18.53 12.13 3.96
N ASN A 507 17.37 11.51 3.66
CA ASN A 507 17.17 10.08 3.83
C ASN A 507 18.23 9.28 3.06
N THR A 508 18.36 9.55 1.75
CA THR A 508 19.29 8.82 0.88
C THR A 508 20.74 9.06 1.30
N LEU A 509 21.11 10.31 1.57
CA LEU A 509 22.46 10.66 1.99
C LEU A 509 22.84 9.98 3.31
N LEU A 510 21.97 10.02 4.31
CA LEU A 510 22.23 9.38 5.60
C LEU A 510 22.22 7.85 5.48
N PHE A 511 21.32 7.28 4.68
CA PHE A 511 21.36 5.86 4.40
C PHE A 511 22.71 5.42 3.84
N ILE A 512 23.22 6.13 2.84
CA ILE A 512 24.53 5.81 2.22
C ILE A 512 25.66 6.08 3.20
N PHE A 513 25.73 7.27 3.79
CA PHE A 513 26.82 7.69 4.64
C PHE A 513 26.97 6.81 5.88
N VAL A 514 25.88 6.55 6.59
CA VAL A 514 25.90 5.68 7.78
C VAL A 514 26.20 4.23 7.41
N SER A 515 25.72 3.75 6.26
CA SER A 515 26.07 2.39 5.79
C SER A 515 27.57 2.26 5.47
N LEU A 516 28.20 3.31 4.96
CA LEU A 516 29.65 3.32 4.71
C LEU A 516 30.49 3.38 6.00
N LEU A 517 29.95 3.99 7.06
CA LEU A 517 30.63 4.12 8.35
C LEU A 517 30.38 2.93 9.31
N THR A 518 29.43 2.06 9.00
CA THR A 518 29.04 0.94 9.86
C THR A 518 29.32 -0.39 9.19
N PHE A 519 29.62 -1.41 9.99
CA PHE A 519 29.83 -2.76 9.47
C PHE A 519 28.55 -3.59 9.60
N PRO A 520 28.13 -4.27 8.52
CA PRO A 520 26.97 -5.16 8.60
C PRO A 520 27.29 -6.38 9.47
N SER A 521 26.32 -6.78 10.30
CA SER A 521 26.40 -8.02 11.08
C SER A 521 26.50 -9.24 10.15
N PRO A 522 26.94 -10.41 10.66
CA PRO A 522 27.00 -11.64 9.86
C PRO A 522 25.67 -11.98 9.19
N LEU A 523 24.55 -11.83 9.91
CA LEU A 523 23.22 -12.09 9.38
C LEU A 523 22.82 -11.08 8.28
N GLU A 524 23.18 -9.80 8.45
CA GLU A 524 22.96 -8.77 7.41
C GLU A 524 23.74 -9.07 6.14
N ARG A 525 24.98 -9.58 6.25
CA ARG A 525 25.82 -9.96 5.09
C ARG A 525 25.18 -11.13 4.32
N LEU A 526 24.75 -12.17 5.04
CA LEU A 526 24.09 -13.32 4.43
C LEU A 526 22.84 -12.91 3.69
N GLN A 527 21.98 -12.13 4.34
CA GLN A 527 20.74 -11.65 3.71
C GLN A 527 21.02 -10.68 2.56
N GLY A 528 22.02 -9.83 2.69
CA GLY A 528 22.49 -8.98 1.61
C GLY A 528 22.91 -9.76 0.37
N ALA A 529 23.64 -10.85 0.52
CA ALA A 529 24.01 -11.72 -0.57
C ALA A 529 22.78 -12.40 -1.20
N GLN A 530 21.84 -12.92 -0.38
CA GLN A 530 20.61 -13.56 -0.86
C GLN A 530 19.70 -12.58 -1.64
N PHE A 531 19.58 -11.33 -1.20
CA PHE A 531 18.76 -10.32 -1.87
C PHE A 531 19.41 -9.82 -3.15
N VAL A 532 20.72 -9.50 -3.10
CA VAL A 532 21.43 -8.98 -4.28
C VAL A 532 21.55 -10.04 -5.35
N ASN A 533 21.85 -11.28 -4.98
CA ASN A 533 22.05 -12.40 -5.89
C ASN A 533 20.84 -13.34 -5.99
N VAL A 534 19.64 -12.84 -5.80
CA VAL A 534 18.40 -13.66 -5.76
C VAL A 534 18.21 -14.56 -7.00
N PHE A 535 18.72 -14.17 -8.14
CA PHE A 535 18.66 -14.99 -9.37
C PHE A 535 19.65 -16.16 -9.37
N GLN A 536 20.72 -16.09 -8.59
CA GLN A 536 21.74 -17.13 -8.46
C GLN A 536 21.43 -18.09 -7.32
N HIS A 537 20.89 -17.56 -6.19
CA HIS A 537 20.68 -18.30 -4.94
C HIS A 537 19.26 -18.83 -4.74
N SER A 538 18.39 -18.82 -5.72
CA SER A 538 17.02 -19.31 -5.57
C SER A 538 16.90 -20.81 -5.23
N GLY A 539 18.00 -21.52 -5.05
CA GLY A 539 18.08 -22.93 -4.67
C GLY A 539 18.99 -23.26 -3.46
N ALA A 540 19.68 -22.28 -2.90
CA ALA A 540 20.61 -22.54 -1.77
C ALA A 540 19.95 -22.31 -0.42
N THR A 541 19.93 -23.33 0.40
CA THR A 541 19.44 -23.38 1.78
C THR A 541 20.61 -23.11 2.73
N GLN A 542 20.63 -22.00 3.44
CA GLN A 542 21.65 -21.71 4.46
C GLN A 542 21.17 -20.72 5.52
N GLY A 543 21.55 -20.97 6.79
CA GLY A 543 21.37 -20.01 7.87
C GLY A 543 21.13 -20.56 9.28
N TRP A 544 21.01 -21.88 9.49
CA TRP A 544 20.84 -22.46 10.81
C TRP A 544 21.96 -23.43 11.14
N SER A 545 22.65 -23.24 12.29
CA SER A 545 23.51 -24.26 12.90
C SER A 545 22.68 -25.14 13.81
N GLY A 546 22.93 -26.45 13.82
CA GLY A 546 22.19 -27.41 14.61
C GLY A 546 22.15 -27.04 16.10
N GLY A 547 20.96 -26.97 16.70
CA GLY A 547 20.69 -26.69 18.12
C GLY A 547 20.11 -27.93 18.82
N VAL A 548 19.87 -27.79 20.11
CA VAL A 548 19.49 -28.89 21.02
C VAL A 548 17.98 -29.16 21.05
N ALA A 549 17.16 -28.40 20.27
CA ALA A 549 15.71 -28.58 20.29
C ALA A 549 15.29 -29.89 19.64
N GLN A 550 14.31 -30.55 20.24
CA GLN A 550 13.66 -31.72 19.67
C GLN A 550 12.64 -31.28 18.61
N SER A 551 12.50 -32.07 17.54
CA SER A 551 11.55 -31.81 16.46
C SER A 551 10.10 -31.71 16.94
N GLU A 552 9.80 -32.32 18.10
CA GLU A 552 8.51 -32.25 18.78
C GLU A 552 8.18 -30.82 19.26
N ASP A 553 9.16 -30.09 19.80
CA ASP A 553 8.98 -28.71 20.24
C ASP A 553 8.70 -27.77 19.06
N LEU A 554 9.42 -27.98 17.95
CA LEU A 554 9.21 -27.27 16.70
C LEU A 554 7.83 -27.59 16.10
N MET A 555 7.39 -28.85 16.20
CA MET A 555 6.06 -29.29 15.74
C MET A 555 4.96 -28.62 16.58
N VAL A 556 5.09 -28.62 17.90
CA VAL A 556 4.13 -27.95 18.80
C VAL A 556 4.05 -26.47 18.53
N MET A 557 5.18 -25.79 18.32
CA MET A 557 5.21 -24.38 17.93
C MET A 557 4.52 -24.16 16.58
N ALA A 558 4.82 -24.99 15.57
CA ALA A 558 4.23 -24.89 14.25
C ALA A 558 2.71 -25.11 14.27
N GLN A 559 2.22 -26.09 15.05
CA GLN A 559 0.79 -26.35 15.20
C GLN A 559 0.01 -25.16 15.79
N ARG A 560 0.64 -24.39 16.67
CA ARG A 560 0.04 -23.19 17.28
C ARG A 560 -0.11 -22.02 16.30
N ILE A 561 0.77 -21.96 15.29
CA ILE A 561 0.81 -20.85 14.32
C ILE A 561 0.04 -21.21 13.05
N LEU A 562 0.30 -22.39 12.50
CA LEU A 562 -0.28 -22.86 11.23
C LEU A 562 -1.62 -23.61 11.42
N GLY A 563 -1.84 -24.13 12.63
CA GLY A 563 -2.90 -25.09 12.91
C GLY A 563 -2.43 -26.55 12.79
N GLY A 564 -3.14 -27.48 13.47
CA GLY A 564 -2.73 -28.88 13.58
C GLY A 564 -2.56 -29.59 12.24
N PRO A 565 -3.57 -29.59 11.34
CA PRO A 565 -3.49 -30.30 10.06
C PRO A 565 -2.39 -29.80 9.13
N GLU A 566 -2.19 -28.48 9.05
CA GLU A 566 -1.20 -27.89 8.16
C GLU A 566 0.23 -28.12 8.66
N ALA A 567 0.47 -27.94 9.97
CA ALA A 567 1.76 -28.25 10.58
C ALA A 567 2.11 -29.72 10.39
N GLN A 568 1.16 -30.63 10.64
CA GLN A 568 1.38 -32.07 10.51
C GLN A 568 1.72 -32.45 9.07
N SER A 569 1.00 -31.93 8.08
CA SER A 569 1.29 -32.19 6.66
C SER A 569 2.66 -31.66 6.25
N PHE A 570 3.07 -30.48 6.74
CA PHE A 570 4.38 -29.89 6.47
C PHE A 570 5.51 -30.75 7.07
N PHE A 571 5.40 -31.15 8.35
CA PHE A 571 6.41 -31.96 9.02
C PHE A 571 6.53 -33.35 8.38
N GLN A 572 5.41 -33.97 8.04
CA GLN A 572 5.41 -35.27 7.35
C GLN A 572 6.09 -35.19 5.96
N ALA A 573 5.81 -34.15 5.20
CA ALA A 573 6.47 -33.94 3.92
C ALA A 573 7.99 -33.74 4.06
N GLU A 574 8.43 -33.03 5.10
CA GLU A 574 9.85 -32.85 5.39
C GLU A 574 10.54 -34.12 5.88
N ALA A 575 9.88 -34.91 6.75
CA ALA A 575 10.39 -36.22 7.17
C ALA A 575 10.56 -37.17 5.98
N THR A 576 9.58 -37.20 5.06
CA THR A 576 9.66 -37.97 3.82
C THR A 576 10.82 -37.49 2.93
N ARG A 577 11.04 -36.19 2.83
CA ARG A 577 12.17 -35.62 2.07
C ARG A 577 13.53 -36.02 2.65
N GLN A 578 13.61 -36.16 3.97
CA GLN A 578 14.82 -36.64 4.67
C GLN A 578 14.97 -38.16 4.63
N GLY A 579 14.01 -38.89 4.05
CA GLY A 579 14.02 -40.35 3.98
C GLY A 579 13.69 -41.03 5.33
N LEU A 580 13.06 -40.32 6.25
CA LEU A 580 12.66 -40.81 7.58
C LEU A 580 11.28 -41.48 7.51
N ALA A 581 11.14 -42.61 8.20
CA ALA A 581 9.88 -43.37 8.26
C ALA A 581 8.84 -42.79 9.24
N GLY A 582 9.09 -41.63 9.88
CA GLY A 582 8.25 -40.99 10.87
C GLY A 582 7.58 -39.70 10.42
N PHE A 583 6.84 -39.06 11.34
CA PHE A 583 6.21 -37.75 11.12
C PHE A 583 7.12 -36.57 11.43
N LEU A 584 8.25 -36.79 12.11
CA LEU A 584 9.12 -35.75 12.62
C LEU A 584 10.44 -35.75 11.85
N PRO A 585 10.75 -34.65 11.12
CA PRO A 585 12.04 -34.49 10.48
C PRO A 585 13.13 -34.17 11.50
N GLU A 586 14.38 -34.49 11.18
CA GLU A 586 15.51 -34.02 11.99
C GLU A 586 15.66 -32.49 11.87
N PRO A 587 16.02 -31.79 12.95
CA PRO A 587 16.15 -30.34 12.97
C PRO A 587 17.47 -29.86 12.28
N ILE A 588 17.65 -30.29 11.04
CA ILE A 588 18.77 -29.84 10.20
C ILE A 588 18.56 -28.40 9.72
N PRO A 589 19.65 -27.65 9.44
CA PRO A 589 19.58 -26.26 9.03
C PRO A 589 18.60 -26.00 7.88
N ASP A 590 18.56 -26.89 6.93
CA ASP A 590 17.71 -26.84 5.75
C ASP A 590 16.21 -26.92 6.08
N PHE A 591 15.85 -27.80 7.01
CA PHE A 591 14.48 -27.89 7.53
C PHE A 591 14.10 -26.65 8.35
N LEU A 592 14.99 -26.18 9.23
CA LEU A 592 14.73 -24.99 10.06
C LEU A 592 14.47 -23.77 9.22
N GLN A 593 15.22 -23.57 8.14
CA GLN A 593 15.00 -22.47 7.23
C GLN A 593 13.67 -22.58 6.47
N ARG A 594 13.27 -23.80 6.07
CA ARG A 594 11.95 -24.00 5.44
C ARG A 594 10.81 -23.80 6.44
N LEU A 595 11.00 -24.24 7.69
CA LEU A 595 10.05 -24.00 8.77
C LEU A 595 9.89 -22.49 9.05
N GLU A 596 11.01 -21.77 9.20
CA GLU A 596 10.99 -20.31 9.38
C GLU A 596 10.26 -19.62 8.24
N ARG A 597 10.54 -19.98 6.97
CA ARG A 597 9.81 -19.44 5.82
C ARG A 597 8.33 -19.75 5.84
N LYS A 598 7.94 -20.96 6.28
CA LYS A 598 6.52 -21.33 6.36
C LYS A 598 5.80 -20.53 7.44
N LEU A 599 6.45 -20.33 8.59
CA LEU A 599 5.92 -19.52 9.71
C LEU A 599 5.88 -18.03 9.38
N SER A 600 6.86 -17.51 8.61
CA SER A 600 6.94 -16.10 8.27
C SER A 600 5.70 -15.59 7.52
N GLY A 601 5.02 -16.45 6.80
CA GLY A 601 3.75 -16.14 6.16
C GLY A 601 2.61 -15.77 7.13
N SER A 602 2.64 -16.32 8.34
CA SER A 602 1.59 -16.08 9.34
C SER A 602 1.94 -14.99 10.35
N VAL A 603 3.22 -14.89 10.73
CA VAL A 603 3.67 -14.02 11.83
C VAL A 603 4.75 -13.00 11.44
N GLY A 604 5.16 -12.98 10.18
CA GLY A 604 6.25 -12.13 9.67
C GLY A 604 7.64 -12.75 9.90
N SER A 605 8.62 -12.35 9.08
CA SER A 605 9.94 -12.99 9.06
C SER A 605 10.75 -12.76 10.33
N ALA A 606 10.71 -11.55 10.90
CA ALA A 606 11.42 -11.25 12.14
C ALA A 606 10.86 -12.05 13.33
N THR A 607 9.54 -12.14 13.44
CA THR A 607 8.86 -12.89 14.50
C THR A 607 9.05 -14.39 14.33
N ALA A 608 8.94 -14.92 13.09
CA ALA A 608 9.19 -16.33 12.81
C ALA A 608 10.63 -16.74 13.17
N HIS A 609 11.60 -15.89 12.80
CA HIS A 609 13.01 -16.09 13.17
C HIS A 609 13.20 -16.14 14.68
N ALA A 610 12.66 -15.16 15.41
CA ALA A 610 12.74 -15.11 16.88
C ALA A 610 12.12 -16.36 17.52
N MET A 611 10.96 -16.82 17.05
CA MET A 611 10.28 -18.01 17.59
C MET A 611 11.07 -19.30 17.34
N VAL A 612 11.59 -19.49 16.14
CA VAL A 612 12.44 -20.64 15.82
C VAL A 612 13.73 -20.58 16.63
N ALA A 613 14.38 -19.42 16.74
CA ALA A 613 15.59 -19.21 17.52
C ALA A 613 15.39 -19.49 19.02
N GLN A 614 14.27 -19.03 19.59
CA GLN A 614 13.91 -19.28 20.97
C GLN A 614 13.69 -20.77 21.23
N THR A 615 12.98 -21.48 20.34
CA THR A 615 12.74 -22.92 20.45
C THR A 615 14.05 -23.70 20.31
N MET A 616 14.99 -23.25 19.48
CA MET A 616 16.31 -23.88 19.28
C MET A 616 17.33 -23.55 20.39
N GLY A 617 17.00 -22.66 21.34
CA GLY A 617 17.81 -22.37 22.51
C GLY A 617 19.01 -21.44 22.36
N ARG A 618 19.43 -21.07 21.18
CA ARG A 618 20.33 -20.00 20.72
C ARG A 618 20.80 -20.31 19.30
N ALA A 619 20.25 -19.62 18.31
CA ALA A 619 20.76 -19.73 16.94
C ALA A 619 21.96 -18.79 16.77
N THR A 620 23.11 -19.36 16.50
CA THR A 620 24.29 -18.65 16.01
C THR A 620 24.46 -18.95 14.52
N VAL A 621 24.78 -17.94 13.71
CA VAL A 621 25.22 -18.15 12.34
C VAL A 621 26.52 -18.96 12.38
N SER A 622 26.62 -20.05 11.60
CA SER A 622 27.82 -20.89 11.65
C SER A 622 29.03 -20.14 11.07
N VAL A 623 30.23 -20.48 11.56
CA VAL A 623 31.49 -19.92 11.04
C VAL A 623 31.69 -20.28 9.58
N ASP A 624 31.21 -21.45 9.14
CA ASP A 624 31.29 -21.90 7.73
C ASP A 624 30.39 -21.06 6.81
N ASP A 625 29.22 -20.63 7.26
CA ASP A 625 28.35 -19.73 6.50
C ASP A 625 29.00 -18.33 6.35
N LEU A 626 29.72 -17.88 7.39
CA LEU A 626 30.49 -16.64 7.35
C LEU A 626 31.68 -16.72 6.40
N LEU A 627 32.40 -17.83 6.41
CA LEU A 627 33.54 -18.04 5.52
C LEU A 627 33.11 -18.12 4.05
N ARG A 628 31.98 -18.77 3.74
CA ARG A 628 31.44 -18.80 2.37
C ARG A 628 31.02 -17.43 1.87
N VAL A 629 30.36 -16.64 2.72
CA VAL A 629 29.98 -15.26 2.36
C VAL A 629 31.23 -14.38 2.18
N ALA A 630 32.28 -14.62 2.96
CA ALA A 630 33.56 -13.92 2.81
C ALA A 630 34.26 -14.31 1.49
N ASP A 631 34.28 -15.59 1.10
CA ASP A 631 34.84 -16.05 -0.17
C ASP A 631 34.07 -15.53 -1.39
N GLU A 632 32.72 -15.47 -1.32
CA GLU A 632 31.90 -14.89 -2.38
C GLU A 632 32.05 -13.36 -2.51
N THR A 633 32.54 -12.68 -1.47
CA THR A 633 32.82 -11.22 -1.51
C THR A 633 34.22 -10.90 -2.00
N ALA A 634 35.12 -11.89 -2.08
CA ALA A 634 36.48 -11.74 -2.59
C ALA A 634 36.62 -11.98 -4.11
N GLN A 635 35.56 -12.47 -4.75
CA GLN A 635 35.43 -12.56 -6.20
C GLN A 635 34.55 -11.41 -6.76
#